data_e31af5d9aec745f11260e4fc4a7a0134
#
_entry.id   e31af5d9aec745f11260e4fc4a7a0134
#
_cell.length_a   1.000
_cell.length_b   1.000
_cell.length_c   1.000
_cell.angle_alpha   90.00
_cell.angle_beta   90.00
_cell.angle_gamma   90.00
#
_symmetry.space_group_name_H-M   'P 1'
#
loop_
_entity.id
_entity.type
_entity.pdbx_description
1 polymer ?
#
loop_
_entity_poly.entity_id
_entity_poly.type
_entity_poly.pdbx_seq_one_letter_code
_entity_poly.pdbx_strand_id
1 'polypeptide(L)'
;GQHGVVSPEMVESICRVADGYGITPAMRVPDQSETTLFLYLDRGIKMITVPNLQTAEEAEKLVQYTYYYPKGQRSATSLRVIFSSGADASKPPEFFNFTNENTILCAQLESITAFKNLDEILEVEGMDYFAGGPLDIAQSMGHQDPTHPECAEAFEQACEKVRASGKHMISDHTVSVDVFAAVHEGVKRMMAEHGRESALKI
;
A
#
# COMPACT_ATOMS: atom_id res chain seq x y z
N GLY A 1 6.33 -5.52 7.30
CA GLY A 1 6.02 -5.40 5.89
C GLY A 1 6.53 -6.58 5.08
N GLN A 2 6.12 -6.70 3.84
CA GLN A 2 6.39 -7.87 2.98
C GLN A 2 7.88 -8.26 2.91
N HIS A 3 8.79 -7.31 2.79
CA HIS A 3 10.25 -7.56 2.73
C HIS A 3 11.01 -7.01 3.94
N GLY A 4 10.33 -6.69 5.02
CA GLY A 4 10.93 -6.05 6.19
C GLY A 4 10.71 -6.82 7.48
N VAL A 5 11.55 -6.55 8.47
CA VAL A 5 11.50 -7.13 9.82
C VAL A 5 10.64 -6.26 10.74
N VAL A 6 9.39 -6.01 10.38
CA VAL A 6 8.48 -5.22 11.23
C VAL A 6 7.50 -6.16 11.91
N SER A 7 7.61 -6.30 13.23
CA SER A 7 6.68 -7.12 14.00
C SER A 7 5.33 -6.41 14.17
N PRO A 8 4.24 -7.16 14.44
CA PRO A 8 2.93 -6.57 14.70
C PRO A 8 2.94 -5.55 15.84
N GLU A 9 3.73 -5.77 16.88
CA GLU A 9 3.89 -4.85 18.02
C GLU A 9 4.55 -3.52 17.60
N MET A 10 5.55 -3.59 16.70
CA MET A 10 6.16 -2.39 16.12
C MET A 10 5.15 -1.61 15.27
N VAL A 11 4.35 -2.29 14.46
CA VAL A 11 3.30 -1.65 13.64
C VAL A 11 2.36 -0.86 14.53
N GLU A 12 1.90 -1.45 15.61
CA GLU A 12 1.04 -0.78 16.56
C GLU A 12 1.67 0.47 17.18
N SER A 13 2.93 0.37 17.57
CA SER A 13 3.65 1.52 18.12
C SER A 13 3.82 2.64 17.08
N ILE A 14 4.12 2.28 15.84
CA ILE A 14 4.21 3.22 14.72
C ILE A 14 2.86 3.91 14.46
N CYS A 15 1.76 3.16 14.46
CA CYS A 15 0.42 3.71 14.25
C CYS A 15 0.05 4.72 15.35
N ARG A 16 0.36 4.43 16.62
CA ARG A 16 0.12 5.36 17.73
C ARG A 16 0.88 6.68 17.58
N VAL A 17 2.14 6.60 17.15
CA VAL A 17 2.94 7.79 16.89
C VAL A 17 2.39 8.56 15.70
N ALA A 18 2.05 7.87 14.60
CA ALA A 18 1.47 8.48 13.41
C ALA A 18 0.17 9.23 13.72
N ASP A 19 -0.72 8.63 14.52
CA ASP A 19 -1.97 9.27 14.97
C ASP A 19 -1.69 10.57 15.75
N GLY A 20 -0.67 10.57 16.62
CA GLY A 20 -0.29 11.77 17.40
C GLY A 20 0.22 12.93 16.53
N TYR A 21 0.73 12.64 15.33
CA TYR A 21 1.20 13.63 14.36
C TYR A 21 0.24 13.88 13.20
N GLY A 22 -0.93 13.26 13.18
CA GLY A 22 -1.90 13.39 12.07
C GLY A 22 -1.39 12.76 10.77
N ILE A 23 -0.53 11.74 10.84
CA ILE A 23 0.04 11.04 9.68
C ILE A 23 -0.75 9.75 9.44
N THR A 24 -1.11 9.47 8.19
CA THR A 24 -1.76 8.23 7.81
C THR A 24 -0.75 7.08 7.76
N PRO A 25 -0.83 6.08 8.67
CA PRO A 25 0.05 4.93 8.63
C PRO A 25 -0.31 4.02 7.46
N ALA A 26 0.67 3.76 6.60
CA ALA A 26 0.52 2.90 5.43
C ALA A 26 1.45 1.68 5.53
N MET A 27 1.01 0.52 5.05
CA MET A 27 1.80 -0.70 5.09
C MET A 27 1.52 -1.61 3.91
N ARG A 28 2.58 -2.14 3.29
CA ARG A 28 2.48 -3.27 2.38
C ARG A 28 2.57 -4.57 3.17
N VAL A 29 1.51 -5.38 3.11
CA VAL A 29 1.39 -6.66 3.82
C VAL A 29 2.07 -7.81 3.07
N PRO A 30 2.39 -8.94 3.75
CA PRO A 30 3.08 -10.05 3.11
C PRO A 30 2.21 -10.88 2.14
N ASP A 31 0.91 -10.92 2.35
CA ASP A 31 -0.03 -11.73 1.57
C ASP A 31 -1.45 -11.14 1.59
N GLN A 32 -2.36 -11.79 0.88
CA GLN A 32 -3.76 -11.38 0.70
C GLN A 32 -4.74 -12.05 1.67
N SER A 33 -4.24 -12.77 2.68
CA SER A 33 -5.14 -13.51 3.58
C SER A 33 -5.94 -12.60 4.50
N GLU A 34 -7.18 -13.00 4.78
CA GLU A 34 -8.06 -12.33 5.73
C GLU A 34 -7.38 -12.09 7.08
N THR A 35 -6.68 -13.11 7.59
CA THR A 35 -5.94 -13.03 8.86
C THR A 35 -4.86 -11.96 8.84
N THR A 36 -4.12 -11.84 7.74
CA THR A 36 -3.09 -10.81 7.57
C THR A 36 -3.70 -9.43 7.54
N LEU A 37 -4.78 -9.22 6.79
CA LEU A 37 -5.45 -7.92 6.73
C LEU A 37 -5.97 -7.50 8.11
N PHE A 38 -6.67 -8.40 8.83
CA PHE A 38 -7.15 -8.13 10.19
C PHE A 38 -6.02 -7.78 11.14
N LEU A 39 -4.93 -8.55 11.09
CA LEU A 39 -3.78 -8.35 11.96
C LEU A 39 -3.27 -6.90 11.93
N TYR A 40 -3.20 -6.29 10.77
CA TYR A 40 -2.63 -4.96 10.60
C TYR A 40 -3.67 -3.84 10.64
N LEU A 41 -4.85 -4.05 10.09
CA LEU A 41 -5.94 -3.09 10.17
C LEU A 41 -6.37 -2.86 11.63
N ASP A 42 -6.42 -3.92 12.46
CA ASP A 42 -6.77 -3.82 13.87
C ASP A 42 -5.67 -3.16 14.72
N ARG A 43 -4.46 -3.01 14.18
CA ARG A 43 -3.36 -2.26 14.81
C ARG A 43 -3.27 -0.81 14.39
N GLY A 44 -4.20 -0.35 13.56
CA GLY A 44 -4.32 1.06 13.20
C GLY A 44 -3.74 1.42 11.84
N ILE A 45 -3.34 0.46 11.01
CA ILE A 45 -3.02 0.75 9.60
C ILE A 45 -4.27 1.28 8.92
N LYS A 46 -4.15 2.44 8.27
CA LYS A 46 -5.24 3.12 7.56
C LYS A 46 -5.12 2.98 6.04
N MET A 47 -3.92 2.78 5.53
CA MET A 47 -3.70 2.42 4.13
C MET A 47 -3.00 1.06 4.07
N ILE A 48 -3.70 0.05 3.55
CA ILE A 48 -3.15 -1.30 3.40
C ILE A 48 -2.89 -1.59 1.93
N THR A 49 -1.64 -1.94 1.61
CA THR A 49 -1.25 -2.33 0.25
C THR A 49 -1.04 -3.83 0.19
N VAL A 50 -1.76 -4.51 -0.67
CA VAL A 50 -1.67 -5.96 -0.86
C VAL A 50 -0.87 -6.30 -2.11
N PRO A 51 0.04 -7.27 -2.04
CA PRO A 51 0.85 -7.67 -3.18
C PRO A 51 0.08 -8.58 -4.14
N ASN A 52 0.54 -8.65 -5.37
CA ASN A 52 0.24 -9.69 -6.36
C ASN A 52 -1.25 -9.93 -6.60
N LEU A 53 -2.04 -8.84 -6.75
CA LEU A 53 -3.42 -8.95 -7.20
C LEU A 53 -3.45 -9.44 -8.66
N GLN A 54 -4.25 -10.45 -8.97
CA GLN A 54 -4.31 -11.06 -10.31
C GLN A 54 -5.70 -11.12 -10.92
N THR A 55 -6.77 -11.20 -10.10
CA THR A 55 -8.14 -11.37 -10.61
C THR A 55 -9.15 -10.48 -9.89
N ALA A 56 -10.32 -10.30 -10.53
CA ALA A 56 -11.44 -9.57 -9.94
C ALA A 56 -11.97 -10.27 -8.67
N GLU A 57 -12.01 -11.60 -8.62
CA GLU A 57 -12.45 -12.36 -7.44
C GLU A 57 -11.50 -12.16 -6.25
N GLU A 58 -10.21 -12.01 -6.51
CA GLU A 58 -9.25 -11.63 -5.45
C GLU A 58 -9.53 -10.22 -4.96
N ALA A 59 -9.77 -9.27 -5.86
CA ALA A 59 -10.11 -7.90 -5.52
C ALA A 59 -11.40 -7.81 -4.69
N GLU A 60 -12.45 -8.54 -5.06
CA GLU A 60 -13.70 -8.63 -4.31
C GLU A 60 -13.47 -9.16 -2.88
N LYS A 61 -12.68 -10.24 -2.72
CA LYS A 61 -12.33 -10.77 -1.40
C LYS A 61 -11.57 -9.76 -0.55
N LEU A 62 -10.63 -9.04 -1.15
CA LEU A 62 -9.88 -8.00 -0.45
C LEU A 62 -10.79 -6.87 0.06
N VAL A 63 -11.77 -6.46 -0.72
CA VAL A 63 -12.80 -5.50 -0.30
C VAL A 63 -13.60 -6.05 0.87
N GLN A 64 -14.06 -7.32 0.80
CA GLN A 64 -14.81 -7.97 1.88
C GLN A 64 -14.01 -8.03 3.19
N TYR A 65 -12.72 -8.29 3.13
CA TYR A 65 -11.86 -8.40 4.31
C TYR A 65 -11.41 -7.06 4.89
N THR A 66 -11.40 -6.00 4.06
CA THR A 66 -10.89 -4.68 4.46
C THR A 66 -11.94 -3.80 5.11
N TYR A 67 -13.16 -3.82 4.58
CA TYR A 67 -14.21 -2.89 4.98
C TYR A 67 -15.30 -3.55 5.83
N TYR A 68 -15.88 -2.76 6.74
CA TYR A 68 -17.09 -3.15 7.45
C TYR A 68 -18.32 -3.03 6.56
N TYR A 69 -19.43 -3.68 6.97
CA TYR A 69 -20.72 -3.50 6.32
C TYR A 69 -21.10 -2.01 6.23
N PRO A 70 -21.71 -1.50 5.15
CA PRO A 70 -22.22 -2.27 3.99
C PRO A 70 -21.18 -2.51 2.89
N LYS A 71 -19.97 -1.93 2.96
CA LYS A 71 -18.95 -2.01 1.92
C LYS A 71 -18.25 -3.38 1.86
N GLY A 72 -18.15 -4.06 2.99
CA GLY A 72 -17.53 -5.37 3.12
C GLY A 72 -18.07 -6.15 4.32
N GLN A 73 -17.34 -7.18 4.74
CA GLN A 73 -17.70 -8.11 5.82
C GLN A 73 -16.57 -8.28 6.84
N ARG A 74 -15.68 -7.29 6.96
CA ARG A 74 -14.60 -7.34 7.93
C ARG A 74 -15.14 -7.68 9.31
N SER A 75 -14.51 -8.65 10.00
CA SER A 75 -14.85 -8.98 11.39
C SER A 75 -14.66 -7.77 12.31
N ALA A 76 -15.68 -7.47 13.08
CA ALA A 76 -15.66 -6.36 14.01
C ALA A 76 -14.91 -6.75 15.29
N THR A 77 -13.90 -5.96 15.68
CA THR A 77 -13.26 -6.04 16.98
C THR A 77 -13.48 -4.77 17.76
N SER A 78 -13.57 -4.89 19.08
CA SER A 78 -14.05 -3.80 19.91
C SER A 78 -12.97 -2.91 20.53
N LEU A 79 -11.68 -3.25 20.45
CA LEU A 79 -10.80 -2.67 21.46
C LEU A 79 -9.78 -1.66 20.97
N ARG A 80 -9.24 -1.74 19.75
CA ARG A 80 -8.08 -0.95 19.41
C ARG A 80 -8.24 0.02 18.26
N VAL A 81 -8.96 -0.39 17.25
CA VAL A 81 -9.33 0.45 16.11
C VAL A 81 -10.12 1.68 16.58
N ILE A 82 -10.85 1.53 17.67
CA ILE A 82 -11.63 2.56 18.33
C ILE A 82 -10.75 3.70 18.85
N PHE A 83 -9.64 3.40 19.50
CA PHE A 83 -8.75 4.42 20.07
C PHE A 83 -7.95 5.18 19.03
N SER A 84 -7.67 4.57 17.89
CA SER A 84 -6.91 5.19 16.80
C SER A 84 -7.78 5.92 15.78
N SER A 85 -9.06 5.64 15.74
CA SER A 85 -9.97 6.24 14.76
C SER A 85 -10.56 7.59 15.18
N GLY A 86 -10.54 7.91 16.46
CA GLY A 86 -11.24 9.08 16.99
C GLY A 86 -12.77 8.98 16.95
N ALA A 87 -13.30 7.83 16.52
CA ALA A 87 -14.74 7.58 16.46
C ALA A 87 -15.29 7.09 17.80
N ASP A 88 -16.55 7.38 18.08
CA ASP A 88 -17.23 6.95 19.29
C ASP A 88 -17.65 5.48 19.20
N ALA A 89 -16.93 4.63 19.92
CA ALA A 89 -17.20 3.20 20.00
C ALA A 89 -18.53 2.81 20.61
N SER A 90 -19.13 3.71 21.36
CA SER A 90 -20.49 3.48 21.91
C SER A 90 -21.57 3.51 20.82
N LYS A 91 -21.19 3.96 19.62
CA LYS A 91 -22.05 4.09 18.45
C LYS A 91 -21.50 3.28 17.26
N PRO A 92 -21.66 1.95 17.25
CA PRO A 92 -21.08 1.08 16.24
C PRO A 92 -21.31 1.51 14.77
N PRO A 93 -22.50 1.97 14.35
CA PRO A 93 -22.72 2.41 12.97
C PRO A 93 -21.84 3.62 12.59
N GLU A 94 -21.71 4.62 13.48
CA GLU A 94 -20.85 5.79 13.23
C GLU A 94 -19.39 5.37 13.13
N PHE A 95 -18.95 4.47 14.01
CA PHE A 95 -17.61 3.91 14.00
C PHE A 95 -17.29 3.15 12.71
N PHE A 96 -18.19 2.28 12.25
CA PHE A 96 -17.97 1.49 11.02
C PHE A 96 -17.91 2.38 9.78
N ASN A 97 -18.82 3.35 9.67
CA ASN A 97 -18.83 4.29 8.57
C ASN A 97 -17.55 5.14 8.56
N PHE A 98 -17.18 5.72 9.69
CA PHE A 98 -15.94 6.47 9.84
C PHE A 98 -14.71 5.64 9.46
N THR A 99 -14.63 4.39 9.90
CA THR A 99 -13.50 3.51 9.58
C THR A 99 -13.46 3.20 8.09
N ASN A 100 -14.61 2.89 7.46
CA ASN A 100 -14.68 2.65 6.02
C ASN A 100 -14.24 3.85 5.20
N GLU A 101 -14.61 5.07 5.61
CA GLU A 101 -14.24 6.32 4.95
C GLU A 101 -12.75 6.67 5.10
N ASN A 102 -12.13 6.21 6.19
CA ASN A 102 -10.73 6.49 6.52
C ASN A 102 -9.79 5.29 6.29
N THR A 103 -10.25 4.24 5.62
CA THR A 103 -9.42 3.10 5.22
C THR A 103 -9.22 3.10 3.71
N ILE A 104 -7.98 2.96 3.30
CA ILE A 104 -7.58 2.87 1.89
C ILE A 104 -7.07 1.45 1.62
N LEU A 105 -7.73 0.76 0.70
CA LEU A 105 -7.25 -0.50 0.14
C LEU A 105 -6.52 -0.20 -1.16
N CYS A 106 -5.24 -0.59 -1.21
CA CYS A 106 -4.39 -0.47 -2.39
C CYS A 106 -3.92 -1.87 -2.79
N ALA A 107 -3.90 -2.17 -4.08
CA ALA A 107 -3.39 -3.43 -4.59
C ALA A 107 -2.24 -3.24 -5.57
N GLN A 108 -1.24 -4.14 -5.55
CA GLN A 108 -0.16 -4.10 -6.52
C GLN A 108 -0.54 -4.84 -7.81
N LEU A 109 -0.44 -4.11 -8.92
CA LEU A 109 -0.49 -4.61 -10.28
C LEU A 109 0.96 -4.91 -10.70
N GLU A 110 1.39 -6.14 -10.51
CA GLU A 110 2.81 -6.49 -10.67
C GLU A 110 3.03 -7.79 -11.46
N SER A 111 2.04 -8.17 -12.26
CA SER A 111 2.14 -9.33 -13.16
C SER A 111 1.40 -9.13 -14.47
N ILE A 112 1.87 -9.82 -15.51
CA ILE A 112 1.17 -9.85 -16.81
C ILE A 112 -0.25 -10.43 -16.70
N THR A 113 -0.50 -11.30 -15.71
CA THR A 113 -1.84 -11.83 -15.43
C THR A 113 -2.76 -10.72 -14.93
N ALA A 114 -2.29 -9.88 -13.99
CA ALA A 114 -3.04 -8.72 -13.53
C ALA A 114 -3.39 -7.77 -14.68
N PHE A 115 -2.45 -7.53 -15.59
CA PHE A 115 -2.67 -6.64 -16.73
C PHE A 115 -3.72 -7.20 -17.73
N LYS A 116 -3.74 -8.53 -17.92
CA LYS A 116 -4.75 -9.17 -18.78
C LYS A 116 -6.15 -9.10 -18.18
N ASN A 117 -6.27 -9.19 -16.86
CA ASN A 117 -7.54 -9.18 -16.14
C ASN A 117 -7.91 -7.76 -15.63
N LEU A 118 -7.14 -6.74 -16.05
CA LEU A 118 -7.25 -5.41 -15.46
C LEU A 118 -8.65 -4.80 -15.65
N ASP A 119 -9.25 -4.99 -16.80
CA ASP A 119 -10.58 -4.42 -17.09
C ASP A 119 -11.64 -4.95 -16.10
N GLU A 120 -11.60 -6.26 -15.77
CA GLU A 120 -12.50 -6.88 -14.78
C GLU A 120 -12.16 -6.43 -13.34
N ILE A 121 -10.87 -6.30 -13.01
CA ILE A 121 -10.41 -5.80 -11.71
C ILE A 121 -10.91 -4.36 -11.48
N LEU A 122 -10.89 -3.53 -12.51
CA LEU A 122 -11.32 -2.14 -12.42
C LEU A 122 -12.82 -1.96 -12.22
N GLU A 123 -13.64 -2.97 -12.51
CA GLU A 123 -15.08 -2.94 -12.22
C GLU A 123 -15.41 -3.19 -10.74
N VAL A 124 -14.47 -3.72 -9.95
CA VAL A 124 -14.70 -4.03 -8.54
C VAL A 124 -14.84 -2.75 -7.72
N GLU A 125 -16.01 -2.54 -7.11
CA GLU A 125 -16.28 -1.42 -6.21
C GLU A 125 -15.46 -1.56 -4.92
N GLY A 126 -14.88 -0.45 -4.46
CA GLY A 126 -14.09 -0.41 -3.22
C GLY A 126 -12.61 -0.76 -3.40
N MET A 127 -12.20 -1.19 -4.59
CA MET A 127 -10.80 -1.30 -5.01
C MET A 127 -10.44 -0.05 -5.82
N ASP A 128 -10.04 1.01 -5.15
CA ASP A 128 -9.89 2.33 -5.77
C ASP A 128 -8.45 2.77 -6.01
N TYR A 129 -7.48 2.14 -5.32
CA TYR A 129 -6.07 2.49 -5.39
C TYR A 129 -5.20 1.33 -5.84
N PHE A 130 -4.24 1.63 -6.70
CA PHE A 130 -3.29 0.66 -7.24
C PHE A 130 -1.84 1.15 -7.13
N ALA A 131 -0.93 0.19 -7.05
CA ALA A 131 0.51 0.43 -7.05
C ALA A 131 1.18 -0.48 -8.08
N GLY A 132 2.38 -0.14 -8.51
CA GLY A 132 3.20 -1.00 -9.36
C GLY A 132 4.28 -1.74 -8.58
N GLY A 133 4.84 -2.77 -9.20
CA GLY A 133 6.02 -3.49 -8.74
C GLY A 133 6.96 -3.78 -9.91
N PRO A 134 7.79 -2.81 -10.36
CA PRO A 134 8.52 -2.93 -11.64
C PRO A 134 9.43 -4.15 -11.71
N LEU A 135 10.03 -4.59 -10.61
CA LEU A 135 10.84 -5.82 -10.57
C LEU A 135 9.98 -7.07 -10.81
N ASP A 136 8.83 -7.17 -10.17
CA ASP A 136 7.93 -8.31 -10.30
C ASP A 136 7.25 -8.33 -11.67
N ILE A 137 6.91 -7.16 -12.22
CA ILE A 137 6.42 -7.02 -13.60
C ILE A 137 7.45 -7.59 -14.58
N ALA A 138 8.73 -7.18 -14.50
CA ALA A 138 9.77 -7.68 -15.34
C ALA A 138 9.93 -9.20 -15.24
N GLN A 139 9.96 -9.74 -14.02
CA GLN A 139 10.03 -11.18 -13.79
C GLN A 139 8.84 -11.91 -14.42
N SER A 140 7.62 -11.39 -14.25
CA SER A 140 6.42 -12.02 -14.82
C SER A 140 6.38 -12.00 -16.35
N MET A 141 7.08 -11.04 -16.98
CA MET A 141 7.23 -10.92 -18.43
C MET A 141 8.46 -11.65 -18.97
N GLY A 142 9.27 -12.28 -18.11
CA GLY A 142 10.47 -13.04 -18.49
C GLY A 142 11.73 -12.16 -18.68
N HIS A 143 11.73 -10.94 -18.13
CA HIS A 143 12.86 -10.04 -18.15
C HIS A 143 13.54 -9.94 -16.78
N GLN A 144 14.84 -9.67 -16.76
CA GLN A 144 15.61 -9.42 -15.53
C GLN A 144 15.75 -7.92 -15.24
N ASP A 145 15.61 -7.09 -16.26
CA ASP A 145 15.74 -5.65 -16.18
C ASP A 145 14.36 -4.99 -16.08
N PRO A 146 14.02 -4.35 -14.95
CA PRO A 146 12.74 -3.67 -14.78
C PRO A 146 12.60 -2.44 -15.69
N THR A 147 13.69 -1.95 -16.28
CA THR A 147 13.67 -0.83 -17.24
C THR A 147 13.50 -1.28 -18.69
N HIS A 148 13.29 -2.59 -18.91
CA HIS A 148 13.07 -3.11 -20.28
C HIS A 148 11.87 -2.41 -20.92
N PRO A 149 11.98 -1.92 -22.17
CA PRO A 149 10.94 -1.12 -22.80
C PRO A 149 9.56 -1.76 -22.80
N GLU A 150 9.45 -3.07 -23.03
CA GLU A 150 8.19 -3.80 -23.00
C GLU A 150 7.52 -3.76 -21.60
N CYS A 151 8.32 -3.86 -20.53
CA CYS A 151 7.81 -3.79 -19.16
C CYS A 151 7.30 -2.39 -18.83
N ALA A 152 8.07 -1.36 -19.22
CA ALA A 152 7.71 0.03 -19.02
C ALA A 152 6.43 0.40 -19.78
N GLU A 153 6.33 -0.01 -21.05
CA GLU A 153 5.14 0.23 -21.88
C GLU A 153 3.91 -0.49 -21.33
N ALA A 154 4.02 -1.78 -20.97
CA ALA A 154 2.91 -2.54 -20.43
C ALA A 154 2.39 -1.93 -19.11
N PHE A 155 3.31 -1.48 -18.24
CA PHE A 155 2.93 -0.83 -16.99
C PHE A 155 2.28 0.54 -17.21
N GLU A 156 2.81 1.36 -18.12
CA GLU A 156 2.20 2.67 -18.43
C GLU A 156 0.79 2.50 -19.01
N GLN A 157 0.58 1.55 -19.94
CA GLN A 157 -0.75 1.21 -20.44
C GLN A 157 -1.72 0.80 -19.31
N ALA A 158 -1.23 0.01 -18.35
CA ALA A 158 -2.03 -0.34 -17.18
C ALA A 158 -2.38 0.88 -16.31
N CYS A 159 -1.40 1.77 -16.08
CA CYS A 159 -1.62 3.03 -15.34
C CYS A 159 -2.65 3.94 -16.04
N GLU A 160 -2.57 4.05 -17.38
CA GLU A 160 -3.54 4.83 -18.16
C GLU A 160 -4.96 4.26 -18.03
N LYS A 161 -5.13 2.93 -18.09
CA LYS A 161 -6.42 2.27 -17.89
C LYS A 161 -6.98 2.54 -16.49
N VAL A 162 -6.15 2.43 -15.45
CA VAL A 162 -6.56 2.74 -14.06
C VAL A 162 -7.07 4.17 -13.98
N ARG A 163 -6.33 5.15 -14.51
CA ARG A 163 -6.74 6.56 -14.48
C ARG A 163 -8.02 6.81 -15.31
N ALA A 164 -8.14 6.18 -16.47
CA ALA A 164 -9.31 6.30 -17.34
C ALA A 164 -10.58 5.73 -16.69
N SER A 165 -10.48 4.73 -15.83
CA SER A 165 -11.61 4.18 -15.07
C SER A 165 -12.07 5.06 -13.90
N GLY A 166 -11.37 6.18 -13.61
CA GLY A 166 -11.63 7.04 -12.46
C GLY A 166 -11.01 6.56 -11.16
N LYS A 167 -10.20 5.51 -11.22
CA LYS A 167 -9.43 5.00 -10.07
C LYS A 167 -8.02 5.60 -10.04
N HIS A 168 -7.20 5.27 -9.04
CA HIS A 168 -5.99 6.01 -8.72
C HIS A 168 -4.74 5.12 -8.69
N MET A 169 -3.66 5.60 -9.30
CA MET A 169 -2.33 5.10 -8.99
C MET A 169 -1.80 5.83 -7.76
N ILE A 170 -1.31 5.10 -6.78
CA ILE A 170 -0.82 5.71 -5.53
C ILE A 170 0.37 6.66 -5.80
N SER A 171 1.17 6.38 -6.83
CA SER A 171 2.26 7.25 -7.28
C SER A 171 1.81 8.65 -7.68
N ASP A 172 0.56 8.83 -8.10
CA ASP A 172 0.03 10.14 -8.49
C ASP A 172 -0.27 11.03 -7.28
N HIS A 173 -0.34 10.45 -6.08
CA HIS A 173 -0.72 11.10 -4.83
C HIS A 173 0.40 11.11 -3.78
N THR A 174 1.51 10.44 -4.02
CA THR A 174 2.62 10.30 -3.07
C THR A 174 3.94 10.74 -3.67
N VAL A 175 4.74 11.43 -2.85
CA VAL A 175 6.15 11.70 -3.15
C VAL A 175 6.99 10.79 -2.27
N SER A 176 7.83 9.97 -2.90
CA SER A 176 8.75 9.09 -2.19
C SER A 176 10.09 9.75 -2.02
N VAL A 177 10.62 9.71 -0.80
CA VAL A 177 12.00 10.10 -0.50
C VAL A 177 12.76 8.85 -0.09
N ASP A 178 13.79 8.51 -0.86
CA ASP A 178 14.74 7.48 -0.44
C ASP A 178 15.63 8.05 0.69
N VAL A 179 15.37 7.59 1.91
CA VAL A 179 16.08 8.07 3.10
C VAL A 179 17.58 7.76 3.03
N PHE A 180 17.98 6.61 2.47
CA PHE A 180 19.39 6.25 2.34
C PHE A 180 20.07 7.13 1.30
N ALA A 181 19.45 7.39 0.16
CA ALA A 181 19.94 8.30 -0.85
C ALA A 181 20.06 9.72 -0.29
N ALA A 182 19.05 10.21 0.43
CA ALA A 182 19.05 11.53 1.05
C ALA A 182 20.17 11.70 2.09
N VAL A 183 20.38 10.69 2.95
CA VAL A 183 21.47 10.68 3.94
C VAL A 183 22.81 10.63 3.22
N HIS A 184 22.98 9.79 2.22
CA HIS A 184 24.23 9.66 1.44
C HIS A 184 24.60 10.99 0.77
N GLU A 185 23.69 11.64 0.09
CA GLU A 185 23.93 12.93 -0.56
C GLU A 185 24.20 14.04 0.48
N GLY A 186 23.51 14.02 1.62
CA GLY A 186 23.78 14.93 2.74
C GLY A 186 25.19 14.77 3.28
N VAL A 187 25.65 13.53 3.47
CA VAL A 187 27.04 13.23 3.94
C VAL A 187 28.06 13.65 2.89
N LYS A 188 27.86 13.34 1.62
CA LYS A 188 28.74 13.79 0.53
C LYS A 188 28.93 15.31 0.51
N ARG A 189 27.81 16.04 0.60
CA ARG A 189 27.85 17.51 0.63
C ARG A 189 28.63 18.01 1.84
N MET A 190 28.37 17.48 3.01
CA MET A 190 29.09 17.88 4.25
C MET A 190 30.57 17.56 4.16
N MET A 191 30.95 16.42 3.58
CA MET A 191 32.38 16.08 3.39
C MET A 191 33.07 17.02 2.41
N ALA A 192 32.41 17.38 1.31
CA ALA A 192 32.93 18.33 0.34
C ALA A 192 33.13 19.73 0.93
N GLU A 193 32.13 20.21 1.72
CA GLU A 193 32.23 21.50 2.45
C GLU A 193 33.40 21.56 3.43
N HIS A 194 33.80 20.40 3.98
CA HIS A 194 34.91 20.31 4.93
C HIS A 194 36.22 19.81 4.29
N GLY A 195 36.32 19.79 2.97
CA GLY A 195 37.52 19.38 2.22
C GLY A 195 37.94 17.93 2.44
N ARG A 196 36.99 17.04 2.74
CA ARG A 196 37.22 15.59 2.91
C ARG A 196 36.76 14.82 1.69
N GLU A 197 37.58 13.90 1.20
CA GLU A 197 37.16 12.96 0.17
C GLU A 197 36.37 11.78 0.75
N SER A 198 35.34 11.32 0.04
CA SER A 198 34.59 10.14 0.44
C SER A 198 35.48 8.89 0.40
N ALA A 199 35.63 8.21 1.49
CA ALA A 199 36.30 6.91 1.56
C ALA A 199 35.41 5.76 1.03
N LEU A 200 34.13 6.02 0.80
CA LEU A 200 33.17 5.05 0.28
C LEU A 200 33.19 5.10 -1.24
N LYS A 201 33.89 4.15 -1.85
CA LYS A 201 33.69 3.78 -3.25
C LYS A 201 32.52 2.78 -3.29
N ILE A 202 31.33 3.26 -3.56
CA ILE A 202 30.17 2.43 -3.89
C ILE A 202 30.00 2.45 -5.42
#